data_c08c34fa3220d89a1946d50884be7fea
#
_entry.id   c08c34fa3220d89a1946d50884be7fea
#
_cell.length_a   1.000
_cell.length_b   1.000
_cell.length_c   1.000
_cell.angle_alpha   90.00
_cell.angle_beta   90.00
_cell.angle_gamma   90.00
#
_symmetry.space_group_name_H-M   'P 1'
#
loop_
_entity.id
_entity.type
_entity.pdbx_description
1 polymer ?
#
loop_
_entity_poly.entity_id
_entity_poly.type
_entity_poly.pdbx_seq_one_letter_code
_entity_poly.pdbx_strand_id
1 'polypeptide(L)'
;MILIAIIVIALAVGVVISSRGKNQLHDFDNRATLPVRGLAAIMIVFYHVSLNVPESQFLNLFNSTGPLMVSIFFFMSGYGLMLSYINKGEHYLHGFLGRRFARLLPPFLIAAIGYEIYKSTFPKHSTLDSLMSIVHGGTVLPDSWFIITIIVYYLLFYVVARLLRNPVRIVIGLWMTSFAYIALLYYLGWGSYWYNTVCVFNLGTTYVLLENKIKDYLNAHQASLPCASVSTAVLIVVCILTSFIKPIIYLLPLLIVFAIYAMGTWQSRVLAFLGTISYEIYIMQCIWRHTLYVTADIHWSVYLLSTLAITIITAWLLHIVCKLYKKPGHEKKKY
;
A
#
# COMPACT_ATOMS: atom_id res chain seq x y z
N MET A 1 4.03 -12.40 14.16
CA MET A 1 3.92 -13.65 13.38
C MET A 1 2.58 -14.37 13.60
N ILE A 2 2.18 -14.68 14.86
CA ILE A 2 0.90 -15.36 15.18
C ILE A 2 -0.32 -14.63 14.59
N LEU A 3 -0.41 -13.31 14.73
CA LEU A 3 -1.51 -12.53 14.18
C LEU A 3 -1.63 -12.65 12.66
N ILE A 4 -0.49 -12.63 11.96
CA ILE A 4 -0.46 -12.81 10.49
C ILE A 4 -0.98 -14.20 10.14
N ALA A 5 -0.54 -15.24 10.85
CA ALA A 5 -1.02 -16.59 10.63
C ALA A 5 -2.55 -16.70 10.83
N ILE A 6 -3.09 -16.07 11.88
CA ILE A 6 -4.53 -16.03 12.15
C ILE A 6 -5.29 -15.35 10.99
N ILE A 7 -4.83 -14.19 10.53
CA ILE A 7 -5.44 -13.47 9.42
C ILE A 7 -5.40 -14.31 8.13
N VAL A 8 -4.27 -14.93 7.84
CA VAL A 8 -4.08 -15.78 6.65
C VAL A 8 -5.02 -16.99 6.68
N ILE A 9 -5.09 -17.67 7.82
CA ILE A 9 -6.00 -18.82 8.00
C ILE A 9 -7.46 -18.37 7.88
N ALA A 10 -7.84 -17.25 8.50
CA ALA A 10 -9.19 -16.72 8.42
C ALA A 10 -9.59 -16.38 6.98
N LEU A 11 -8.69 -15.76 6.20
CA LEU A 11 -8.92 -15.49 4.78
C LEU A 11 -9.09 -16.78 3.98
N ALA A 12 -8.20 -17.77 4.17
CA ALA A 12 -8.26 -19.02 3.44
C ALA A 12 -9.54 -19.83 3.76
N VAL A 13 -9.90 -19.92 5.05
CA VAL A 13 -11.14 -20.58 5.50
C VAL A 13 -12.36 -19.85 4.94
N GLY A 14 -12.37 -18.50 4.97
CA GLY A 14 -13.44 -17.70 4.39
C GLY A 14 -13.62 -17.97 2.89
N VAL A 15 -12.52 -18.09 2.12
CA VAL A 15 -12.56 -18.47 0.70
C VAL A 15 -13.20 -19.86 0.51
N VAL A 16 -12.75 -20.86 1.28
CA VAL A 16 -13.28 -22.22 1.20
C VAL A 16 -14.78 -22.27 1.49
N ILE A 17 -15.23 -21.61 2.55
CA ILE A 17 -16.64 -21.57 2.93
C ILE A 17 -17.48 -20.84 1.89
N SER A 18 -17.03 -19.68 1.42
CA SER A 18 -17.76 -18.84 0.48
C SER A 18 -17.86 -19.49 -0.90
N SER A 19 -16.81 -20.15 -1.39
CA SER A 19 -16.79 -20.77 -2.72
C SER A 19 -17.67 -22.00 -2.85
N ARG A 20 -18.02 -22.66 -1.72
CA ARG A 20 -18.93 -23.83 -1.72
C ARG A 20 -20.35 -23.53 -2.19
N GLY A 21 -20.79 -22.28 -2.21
CA GLY A 21 -22.16 -21.89 -2.55
C GLY A 21 -22.30 -20.93 -3.74
N LYS A 22 -21.22 -20.60 -4.50
CA LYS A 22 -21.24 -19.58 -5.54
C LYS A 22 -20.68 -20.08 -6.86
N ASN A 23 -21.46 -19.87 -7.94
CA ASN A 23 -21.10 -20.25 -9.32
C ASN A 23 -20.35 -19.14 -10.09
N GLN A 24 -20.10 -17.95 -9.50
CA GLN A 24 -19.45 -16.83 -10.17
C GLN A 24 -18.45 -16.14 -9.26
N LEU A 25 -17.30 -15.76 -9.83
CA LEU A 25 -16.28 -14.98 -9.15
C LEU A 25 -16.70 -13.50 -9.04
N HIS A 26 -16.40 -12.89 -7.91
CA HIS A 26 -16.57 -11.44 -7.74
C HIS A 26 -15.46 -10.66 -8.44
N ASP A 27 -15.70 -9.40 -8.75
CA ASP A 27 -14.70 -8.55 -9.39
C ASP A 27 -13.71 -7.97 -8.37
N PHE A 28 -12.44 -7.93 -8.78
CA PHE A 28 -11.38 -7.24 -8.04
C PHE A 28 -11.36 -5.76 -8.44
N ASP A 29 -12.36 -5.02 -8.00
CA ASP A 29 -12.57 -3.62 -8.34
C ASP A 29 -12.17 -2.66 -7.21
N ASN A 30 -12.35 -1.36 -7.45
CA ASN A 30 -12.02 -0.35 -6.48
C ASN A 30 -12.91 -0.41 -5.22
N ARG A 31 -14.15 -0.89 -5.33
CA ARG A 31 -15.08 -1.01 -4.20
C ARG A 31 -14.70 -2.19 -3.31
N ALA A 32 -14.37 -3.32 -3.93
CA ALA A 32 -13.93 -4.51 -3.22
C ALA A 32 -12.62 -4.29 -2.45
N THR A 33 -11.73 -3.46 -2.98
CA THR A 33 -10.42 -3.18 -2.35
C THR A 33 -10.44 -2.10 -1.27
N LEU A 34 -11.49 -1.27 -1.17
CA LEU A 34 -11.57 -0.19 -0.18
C LEU A 34 -11.41 -0.69 1.28
N PRO A 35 -12.18 -1.70 1.74
CA PRO A 35 -12.04 -2.18 3.12
C PRO A 35 -10.65 -2.76 3.41
N VAL A 36 -10.05 -3.44 2.43
CA VAL A 36 -8.69 -3.98 2.55
C VAL A 36 -7.66 -2.86 2.73
N ARG A 37 -7.78 -1.78 1.97
CA ARG A 37 -6.90 -0.60 2.11
C ARG A 37 -7.08 0.08 3.45
N GLY A 38 -8.32 0.16 3.96
CA GLY A 38 -8.61 0.70 5.28
C GLY A 38 -7.96 -0.12 6.39
N LEU A 39 -8.11 -1.44 6.35
CA LEU A 39 -7.46 -2.35 7.28
C LEU A 39 -5.93 -2.23 7.19
N ALA A 40 -5.37 -2.25 5.99
CA ALA A 40 -3.93 -2.14 5.77
C ALA A 40 -3.37 -0.83 6.34
N ALA A 41 -4.06 0.30 6.16
CA ALA A 41 -3.64 1.59 6.69
C ALA A 41 -3.59 1.60 8.23
N ILE A 42 -4.60 1.03 8.90
CA ILE A 42 -4.62 0.90 10.36
C ILE A 42 -3.52 -0.04 10.86
N MET A 43 -3.30 -1.16 10.19
CA MET A 43 -2.22 -2.10 10.52
C MET A 43 -0.82 -1.47 10.39
N ILE A 44 -0.61 -0.53 9.45
CA ILE A 44 0.63 0.24 9.34
C ILE A 44 0.81 1.16 10.57
N VAL A 45 -0.25 1.76 11.08
CA VAL A 45 -0.16 2.56 12.33
C VAL A 45 0.25 1.67 13.50
N PHE A 46 -0.37 0.50 13.66
CA PHE A 46 0.02 -0.48 14.69
C PHE A 46 1.49 -0.90 14.56
N TYR A 47 1.93 -1.20 13.35
CA TYR A 47 3.34 -1.53 13.06
C TYR A 47 4.29 -0.43 13.53
N HIS A 48 4.06 0.81 13.13
CA HIS A 48 4.97 1.89 13.51
C HIS A 48 4.92 2.24 15.00
N VAL A 49 3.75 2.13 15.63
CA VAL A 49 3.65 2.28 17.09
C VAL A 49 4.40 1.17 17.80
N SER A 50 4.33 -0.08 17.31
CA SER A 50 5.03 -1.21 17.92
C SER A 50 6.55 -1.07 17.90
N LEU A 51 7.12 -0.39 16.91
CA LEU A 51 8.56 -0.11 16.84
C LEU A 51 9.05 0.84 17.93
N ASN A 52 8.16 1.69 18.44
CA ASN A 52 8.49 2.66 19.51
C ASN A 52 8.29 2.05 20.91
N VAL A 53 7.55 0.95 21.05
CA VAL A 53 7.16 0.35 22.34
C VAL A 53 7.49 -1.14 22.35
N PRO A 54 8.79 -1.51 22.27
CA PRO A 54 9.20 -2.91 22.16
C PRO A 54 8.89 -3.76 23.39
N GLU A 55 8.64 -3.15 24.55
CA GLU A 55 8.27 -3.82 25.80
C GLU A 55 6.84 -4.37 25.79
N SER A 56 5.96 -3.90 24.89
CA SER A 56 4.59 -4.38 24.79
C SER A 56 4.49 -5.68 24.03
N GLN A 57 4.22 -6.81 24.71
CA GLN A 57 4.01 -8.11 24.07
C GLN A 57 2.86 -8.08 23.06
N PHE A 58 1.79 -7.32 23.32
CA PHE A 58 0.69 -7.16 22.39
C PHE A 58 1.13 -6.46 21.08
N LEU A 59 1.85 -5.33 21.20
CA LEU A 59 2.32 -4.57 20.05
C LEU A 59 3.38 -5.34 19.24
N ASN A 60 4.18 -6.19 19.88
CA ASN A 60 5.17 -7.02 19.20
C ASN A 60 4.56 -7.98 18.16
N LEU A 61 3.27 -8.31 18.26
CA LEU A 61 2.55 -9.07 17.23
C LEU A 61 2.51 -8.34 15.88
N PHE A 62 2.68 -7.01 15.86
CA PHE A 62 2.60 -6.17 14.68
C PHE A 62 3.97 -5.83 14.06
N ASN A 63 5.08 -6.14 14.70
CA ASN A 63 6.45 -5.76 14.29
C ASN A 63 6.86 -6.22 12.86
N SER A 64 6.13 -7.16 12.26
CA SER A 64 6.40 -7.66 10.90
C SER A 64 5.35 -7.24 9.88
N THR A 65 4.31 -6.49 10.30
CA THR A 65 3.14 -6.23 9.43
C THR A 65 3.37 -5.10 8.43
N GLY A 66 4.25 -4.14 8.71
CA GLY A 66 4.46 -2.96 7.87
C GLY A 66 4.76 -3.28 6.40
N PRO A 67 5.83 -4.02 6.08
CA PRO A 67 6.15 -4.40 4.70
C PRO A 67 5.02 -5.18 4.01
N LEU A 68 4.28 -6.01 4.77
CA LEU A 68 3.15 -6.79 4.25
C LEU A 68 1.99 -5.89 3.85
N MET A 69 1.66 -4.90 4.67
CA MET A 69 0.58 -3.96 4.37
C MET A 69 0.96 -3.01 3.22
N VAL A 70 2.20 -2.55 3.18
CA VAL A 70 2.72 -1.74 2.07
C VAL A 70 2.71 -2.52 0.76
N SER A 71 2.98 -3.83 0.78
CA SER A 71 2.92 -4.68 -0.41
C SER A 71 1.53 -4.69 -1.05
N ILE A 72 0.46 -4.65 -0.25
CA ILE A 72 -0.92 -4.55 -0.74
C ILE A 72 -1.12 -3.26 -1.55
N PHE A 73 -0.60 -2.13 -1.06
CA PHE A 73 -0.70 -0.85 -1.78
C PHE A 73 0.11 -0.84 -3.08
N PHE A 74 1.31 -1.43 -3.10
CA PHE A 74 2.09 -1.59 -4.33
C PHE A 74 1.35 -2.46 -5.35
N PHE A 75 0.83 -3.62 -4.93
CA PHE A 75 0.06 -4.51 -5.80
C PHE A 75 -1.14 -3.80 -6.42
N MET A 76 -1.98 -3.17 -5.58
CA MET A 76 -3.18 -2.46 -6.05
C MET A 76 -2.84 -1.28 -6.95
N SER A 77 -1.70 -0.61 -6.72
CA SER A 77 -1.23 0.48 -7.59
C SER A 77 -0.81 -0.05 -8.97
N GLY A 78 0.02 -1.08 -9.02
CA GLY A 78 0.44 -1.70 -10.28
C GLY A 78 -0.74 -2.28 -11.06
N TYR A 79 -1.63 -3.01 -10.38
CA TYR A 79 -2.86 -3.55 -10.94
C TYR A 79 -3.72 -2.44 -11.56
N GLY A 80 -4.05 -1.41 -10.78
CA GLY A 80 -4.95 -0.34 -11.22
C GLY A 80 -4.39 0.49 -12.39
N LEU A 81 -3.06 0.69 -12.44
CA LEU A 81 -2.41 1.39 -13.56
C LEU A 81 -2.46 0.56 -14.83
N MET A 82 -2.09 -0.72 -14.74
CA MET A 82 -2.05 -1.60 -15.90
C MET A 82 -3.44 -1.88 -16.46
N LEU A 83 -4.43 -2.14 -15.59
CA LEU A 83 -5.82 -2.30 -16.00
C LEU A 83 -6.36 -1.04 -16.70
N SER A 84 -6.06 0.13 -16.15
CA SER A 84 -6.47 1.40 -16.77
C SER A 84 -5.80 1.62 -18.14
N TYR A 85 -4.55 1.19 -18.29
CA TYR A 85 -3.82 1.28 -19.54
C TYR A 85 -4.39 0.31 -20.58
N ILE A 86 -4.68 -0.94 -20.20
CA ILE A 86 -5.30 -1.92 -21.13
C ILE A 86 -6.65 -1.43 -21.63
N ASN A 87 -7.47 -0.87 -20.73
CA ASN A 87 -8.83 -0.40 -21.08
C ASN A 87 -8.85 0.88 -21.92
N LYS A 88 -7.86 1.77 -21.81
CA LYS A 88 -7.85 3.10 -22.43
C LYS A 88 -6.71 3.30 -23.44
N GLY A 89 -5.81 2.34 -23.56
CA GLY A 89 -4.64 2.42 -24.43
C GLY A 89 -3.73 3.62 -24.08
N GLU A 90 -3.04 4.13 -25.08
CA GLU A 90 -2.14 5.29 -24.96
C GLU A 90 -2.86 6.57 -24.49
N HIS A 91 -4.17 6.68 -24.72
CA HIS A 91 -4.96 7.82 -24.25
C HIS A 91 -4.91 7.97 -22.72
N TYR A 92 -4.75 6.87 -22.00
CA TYR A 92 -4.58 6.90 -20.53
C TYR A 92 -3.37 7.73 -20.07
N LEU A 93 -2.30 7.75 -20.88
CA LEU A 93 -1.07 8.46 -20.55
C LEU A 93 -1.21 10.00 -20.71
N HIS A 94 -2.20 10.51 -21.44
CA HIS A 94 -2.43 11.94 -21.56
C HIS A 94 -2.81 12.54 -20.20
N GLY A 95 -2.00 13.49 -19.72
CA GLY A 95 -2.16 14.10 -18.40
C GLY A 95 -2.00 13.14 -17.21
N PHE A 96 -1.43 11.94 -17.42
CA PHE A 96 -1.27 10.91 -16.39
C PHE A 96 -0.52 11.43 -15.17
N LEU A 97 0.68 11.99 -15.37
CA LEU A 97 1.52 12.49 -14.27
C LEU A 97 0.81 13.61 -13.51
N GLY A 98 0.18 14.55 -14.22
CA GLY A 98 -0.59 15.63 -13.60
C GLY A 98 -1.69 15.10 -12.68
N ARG A 99 -2.49 14.12 -13.14
CA ARG A 99 -3.56 13.51 -12.32
C ARG A 99 -3.02 12.76 -11.09
N ARG A 100 -1.86 12.07 -11.23
CA ARG A 100 -1.26 11.32 -10.13
C ARG A 100 -0.62 12.25 -9.11
N PHE A 101 0.15 13.23 -9.57
CA PHE A 101 0.82 14.18 -8.68
C PHE A 101 -0.16 15.13 -8.01
N ALA A 102 -1.20 15.60 -8.69
CA ALA A 102 -2.27 16.38 -8.08
C ALA A 102 -3.01 15.63 -6.96
N ARG A 103 -2.95 14.30 -6.92
CA ARG A 103 -3.51 13.51 -5.84
C ARG A 103 -2.54 13.28 -4.68
N LEU A 104 -1.25 13.05 -4.97
CA LEU A 104 -0.26 12.65 -3.98
C LEU A 104 0.46 13.85 -3.34
N LEU A 105 0.88 14.83 -4.15
CA LEU A 105 1.75 15.90 -3.67
C LEU A 105 1.07 16.87 -2.70
N PRO A 106 -0.15 17.38 -2.92
CA PRO A 106 -0.73 18.37 -2.00
C PRO A 106 -0.83 17.89 -0.56
N PRO A 107 -1.42 16.70 -0.23
CA PRO A 107 -1.49 16.25 1.15
C PRO A 107 -0.09 15.94 1.71
N PHE A 108 0.84 15.42 0.90
CA PHE A 108 2.21 15.17 1.32
C PHE A 108 2.95 16.47 1.67
N LEU A 109 2.86 17.49 0.82
CA LEU A 109 3.54 18.77 1.05
C LEU A 109 2.97 19.50 2.27
N ILE A 110 1.65 19.50 2.46
CA ILE A 110 1.01 20.09 3.64
C ILE A 110 1.55 19.41 4.91
N ALA A 111 1.59 18.09 4.93
CA ALA A 111 2.09 17.34 6.07
C ALA A 111 3.59 17.55 6.30
N ALA A 112 4.41 17.54 5.25
CA ALA A 112 5.85 17.75 5.35
C ALA A 112 6.20 19.15 5.86
N ILE A 113 5.53 20.19 5.35
CA ILE A 113 5.70 21.57 5.82
C ILE A 113 5.27 21.69 7.28
N GLY A 114 4.11 21.13 7.65
CA GLY A 114 3.65 21.13 9.04
C GLY A 114 4.61 20.43 9.98
N TYR A 115 5.20 19.33 9.56
CA TYR A 115 6.19 18.59 10.34
C TYR A 115 7.52 19.37 10.47
N GLU A 116 7.99 20.02 9.41
CA GLU A 116 9.20 20.87 9.48
C GLU A 116 8.99 22.10 10.37
N ILE A 117 7.81 22.72 10.34
CA ILE A 117 7.45 23.79 11.28
C ILE A 117 7.49 23.28 12.71
N TYR A 118 6.91 22.10 13.00
CA TYR A 118 7.00 21.47 14.31
C TYR A 118 8.45 21.22 14.72
N LYS A 119 9.28 20.62 13.85
CA LYS A 119 10.69 20.37 14.15
C LYS A 119 11.50 21.63 14.39
N SER A 120 11.17 22.75 13.75
CA SER A 120 11.85 24.03 13.95
C SER A 120 11.71 24.57 15.39
N THR A 121 10.77 24.06 16.16
CA THR A 121 10.65 24.41 17.60
C THR A 121 11.71 23.74 18.49
N PHE A 122 12.41 22.70 17.96
CA PHE A 122 13.47 22.02 18.70
C PHE A 122 14.83 22.67 18.47
N PRO A 123 15.66 22.81 19.54
CA PRO A 123 16.99 23.35 19.40
C PRO A 123 17.85 22.46 18.51
N LYS A 124 18.71 23.07 17.69
CA LYS A 124 19.62 22.41 16.72
C LYS A 124 18.95 21.77 15.50
N HIS A 125 17.66 22.02 15.24
CA HIS A 125 17.05 21.55 14.00
C HIS A 125 17.53 22.42 12.81
N SER A 126 17.88 21.74 11.69
CA SER A 126 18.19 22.35 10.41
C SER A 126 17.32 21.75 9.33
N THR A 127 16.51 22.59 8.67
CA THR A 127 15.69 22.15 7.52
C THR A 127 16.59 21.72 6.34
N LEU A 128 17.78 22.36 6.21
CA LEU A 128 18.73 21.97 5.18
C LEU A 128 19.23 20.53 5.39
N ASP A 129 19.56 20.16 6.63
CA ASP A 129 20.00 18.80 6.95
C ASP A 129 18.87 17.77 6.70
N SER A 130 17.61 18.15 6.97
CA SER A 130 16.44 17.31 6.63
C SER A 130 16.33 17.08 5.12
N LEU A 131 16.55 18.10 4.31
CA LEU A 131 16.54 17.97 2.85
C LEU A 131 17.75 17.19 2.33
N MET A 132 18.95 17.46 2.85
CA MET A 132 20.18 16.75 2.48
C MET A 132 20.13 15.27 2.87
N SER A 133 19.39 14.89 3.91
CA SER A 133 19.22 13.49 4.29
C SER A 133 18.62 12.63 3.19
N ILE A 134 17.80 13.21 2.29
CA ILE A 134 17.19 12.50 1.16
C ILE A 134 18.26 11.89 0.24
N VAL A 135 19.37 12.58 0.05
CA VAL A 135 20.50 12.09 -0.79
C VAL A 135 21.11 10.82 -0.21
N HIS A 136 21.03 10.65 1.10
CA HIS A 136 21.53 9.48 1.83
C HIS A 136 20.44 8.45 2.19
N GLY A 137 19.30 8.49 1.51
CA GLY A 137 18.19 7.57 1.74
C GLY A 137 17.33 7.89 2.96
N GLY A 138 17.43 9.11 3.51
CA GLY A 138 16.52 9.62 4.52
C GLY A 138 15.23 10.18 3.91
N THR A 139 14.34 10.68 4.78
CA THR A 139 13.07 11.29 4.37
C THR A 139 12.77 12.53 5.20
N VAL A 140 12.21 13.58 4.59
CA VAL A 140 11.80 14.81 5.30
C VAL A 140 10.70 14.49 6.32
N LEU A 141 9.67 13.79 5.90
CA LEU A 141 8.63 13.26 6.78
C LEU A 141 9.01 11.82 7.17
N PRO A 142 9.09 11.48 8.47
CA PRO A 142 9.47 10.13 8.90
C PRO A 142 8.68 9.04 8.19
N ASP A 143 9.35 7.95 7.82
CA ASP A 143 8.75 6.77 7.18
C ASP A 143 8.02 7.03 5.85
N SER A 144 8.20 8.21 5.23
CA SER A 144 7.53 8.57 3.97
C SER A 144 8.20 7.98 2.71
N TRP A 145 9.18 7.09 2.87
CA TRP A 145 9.88 6.42 1.77
C TRP A 145 8.91 5.79 0.74
N PHE A 146 7.80 5.20 1.20
CA PHE A 146 6.80 4.59 0.30
C PHE A 146 6.21 5.61 -0.69
N ILE A 147 5.96 6.86 -0.25
CA ILE A 147 5.39 7.92 -1.10
C ILE A 147 6.37 8.30 -2.19
N ILE A 148 7.64 8.46 -1.84
CA ILE A 148 8.70 8.78 -2.80
C ILE A 148 8.85 7.62 -3.79
N THR A 149 8.90 6.40 -3.31
CA THR A 149 9.01 5.20 -4.14
C THR A 149 7.82 5.04 -5.09
N ILE A 150 6.59 5.25 -4.64
CA ILE A 150 5.42 5.11 -5.52
C ILE A 150 5.38 6.21 -6.59
N ILE A 151 5.88 7.42 -6.29
CA ILE A 151 6.06 8.49 -7.29
C ILE A 151 7.08 8.06 -8.36
N VAL A 152 8.22 7.49 -7.95
CA VAL A 152 9.22 6.94 -8.89
C VAL A 152 8.57 5.85 -9.76
N TYR A 153 7.79 4.94 -9.18
CA TYR A 153 7.11 3.89 -9.94
C TYR A 153 6.04 4.41 -10.89
N TYR A 154 5.39 5.53 -10.58
CA TYR A 154 4.49 6.19 -11.53
C TYR A 154 5.25 6.83 -12.69
N LEU A 155 6.43 7.41 -12.44
CA LEU A 155 7.31 7.90 -13.50
C LEU A 155 7.82 6.74 -14.38
N LEU A 156 8.32 5.67 -13.77
CA LEU A 156 8.77 4.47 -14.48
C LEU A 156 7.66 3.88 -15.35
N PHE A 157 6.46 3.71 -14.78
CA PHE A 157 5.30 3.23 -15.55
C PHE A 157 5.00 4.12 -16.75
N TYR A 158 4.98 5.45 -16.54
CA TYR A 158 4.72 6.41 -17.61
C TYR A 158 5.75 6.32 -18.74
N VAL A 159 7.04 6.32 -18.39
CA VAL A 159 8.13 6.25 -19.38
C VAL A 159 8.10 4.91 -20.13
N VAL A 160 8.03 3.81 -19.41
CA VAL A 160 8.02 2.45 -19.99
C VAL A 160 6.79 2.24 -20.89
N ALA A 161 5.61 2.66 -20.42
CA ALA A 161 4.38 2.54 -21.21
C ALA A 161 4.40 3.43 -22.46
N ARG A 162 4.99 4.63 -22.38
CA ARG A 162 5.14 5.55 -23.51
C ARG A 162 6.07 5.00 -24.58
N LEU A 163 7.16 4.32 -24.17
CA LEU A 163 8.17 3.78 -25.08
C LEU A 163 7.73 2.44 -25.69
N LEU A 164 7.22 1.53 -24.87
CA LEU A 164 7.02 0.13 -25.29
C LEU A 164 5.60 -0.15 -25.81
N ARG A 165 4.59 0.62 -25.41
CA ARG A 165 3.19 0.58 -25.85
C ARG A 165 2.48 -0.78 -25.70
N ASN A 166 3.13 -1.90 -26.01
CA ASN A 166 2.56 -3.23 -25.88
C ASN A 166 2.51 -3.66 -24.39
N PRO A 167 1.34 -4.12 -23.87
CA PRO A 167 1.16 -4.50 -22.48
C PRO A 167 2.19 -5.50 -21.94
N VAL A 168 2.52 -6.53 -22.71
CA VAL A 168 3.52 -7.55 -22.30
C VAL A 168 4.92 -6.93 -22.20
N ARG A 169 5.30 -6.12 -23.20
CA ARG A 169 6.59 -5.43 -23.20
C ARG A 169 6.67 -4.43 -22.06
N ILE A 170 5.57 -3.73 -21.72
CA ILE A 170 5.51 -2.82 -20.57
C ILE A 170 5.81 -3.58 -19.29
N VAL A 171 5.18 -4.73 -19.05
CA VAL A 171 5.44 -5.54 -17.85
C VAL A 171 6.91 -5.97 -17.79
N ILE A 172 7.47 -6.48 -18.90
CA ILE A 172 8.89 -6.86 -18.96
C ILE A 172 9.79 -5.66 -18.67
N GLY A 173 9.52 -4.50 -19.27
CA GLY A 173 10.27 -3.26 -19.03
C GLY A 173 10.20 -2.80 -17.58
N LEU A 174 9.04 -2.94 -16.93
CA LEU A 174 8.87 -2.62 -15.50
C LEU A 174 9.68 -3.56 -14.61
N TRP A 175 9.73 -4.86 -14.90
CA TRP A 175 10.59 -5.78 -14.17
C TRP A 175 12.07 -5.41 -14.32
N MET A 176 12.53 -5.14 -15.54
CA MET A 176 13.93 -4.74 -15.78
C MET A 176 14.29 -3.42 -15.07
N THR A 177 13.43 -2.40 -15.16
CA THR A 177 13.67 -1.11 -14.47
C THR A 177 13.61 -1.25 -12.95
N SER A 178 12.80 -2.17 -12.42
CA SER A 178 12.78 -2.45 -10.98
C SER A 178 14.05 -3.14 -10.51
N PHE A 179 14.60 -4.08 -11.26
CA PHE A 179 15.89 -4.68 -10.92
C PHE A 179 17.02 -3.65 -10.98
N ALA A 180 17.02 -2.75 -11.96
CA ALA A 180 17.97 -1.65 -12.03
C ALA A 180 17.82 -0.69 -10.83
N TYR A 181 16.58 -0.36 -10.43
CA TYR A 181 16.29 0.45 -9.24
C TYR A 181 16.83 -0.20 -7.96
N ILE A 182 16.56 -1.50 -7.77
CA ILE A 182 17.06 -2.27 -6.60
C ILE A 182 18.59 -2.27 -6.59
N ALA A 183 19.24 -2.58 -7.71
CA ALA A 183 20.68 -2.60 -7.82
C ALA A 183 21.31 -1.24 -7.52
N LEU A 184 20.71 -0.16 -8.03
CA LEU A 184 21.15 1.21 -7.77
C LEU A 184 21.08 1.55 -6.28
N LEU A 185 19.93 1.33 -5.62
CA LEU A 185 19.75 1.69 -4.21
C LEU A 185 20.59 0.80 -3.28
N TYR A 186 20.78 -0.46 -3.65
CA TYR A 186 21.71 -1.36 -2.96
C TYR A 186 23.16 -0.86 -3.06
N TYR A 187 23.59 -0.44 -4.26
CA TYR A 187 24.93 0.12 -4.48
C TYR A 187 25.15 1.42 -3.72
N LEU A 188 24.12 2.27 -3.63
CA LEU A 188 24.14 3.53 -2.85
C LEU A 188 24.09 3.31 -1.34
N GLY A 189 23.93 2.07 -0.86
CA GLY A 189 23.84 1.74 0.56
C GLY A 189 22.53 2.17 1.24
N TRP A 190 21.47 2.42 0.47
CA TRP A 190 20.17 2.81 1.04
C TRP A 190 19.52 1.64 1.79
N GLY A 191 18.73 1.94 2.83
CA GLY A 191 18.06 0.92 3.62
C GLY A 191 17.15 0.00 2.79
N SER A 192 17.12 -1.29 3.11
CA SER A 192 16.37 -2.31 2.35
C SER A 192 14.88 -2.02 2.23
N TYR A 193 14.31 -1.23 3.14
CA TYR A 193 12.91 -0.82 3.09
C TYR A 193 12.55 -0.02 1.82
N TRP A 194 13.51 0.65 1.19
CA TRP A 194 13.30 1.37 -0.07
C TRP A 194 13.03 0.45 -1.27
N TYR A 195 13.43 -0.82 -1.22
CA TYR A 195 13.38 -1.70 -2.38
C TYR A 195 12.86 -3.12 -2.12
N ASN A 196 12.65 -3.54 -0.88
CA ASN A 196 12.25 -4.92 -0.56
C ASN A 196 10.81 -5.28 -1.01
N THR A 197 9.93 -4.29 -1.22
CA THR A 197 8.51 -4.50 -1.58
C THR A 197 8.17 -4.05 -3.01
N VAL A 198 9.07 -3.37 -3.70
CA VAL A 198 8.78 -2.69 -4.97
C VAL A 198 8.37 -3.65 -6.10
N CYS A 199 8.93 -4.86 -6.16
CA CYS A 199 8.58 -5.87 -7.15
C CYS A 199 7.11 -6.31 -7.06
N VAL A 200 6.44 -6.05 -5.94
CA VAL A 200 5.00 -6.34 -5.80
C VAL A 200 4.13 -5.44 -6.68
N PHE A 201 4.61 -4.23 -7.00
CA PHE A 201 3.97 -3.41 -8.02
C PHE A 201 3.96 -4.12 -9.39
N ASN A 202 5.09 -4.71 -9.78
CA ASN A 202 5.19 -5.46 -11.03
C ASN A 202 4.35 -6.74 -10.99
N LEU A 203 4.25 -7.40 -9.83
CA LEU A 203 3.32 -8.51 -9.65
C LEU A 203 1.88 -8.09 -9.97
N GLY A 204 1.45 -6.91 -9.47
CA GLY A 204 0.14 -6.34 -9.79
C GLY A 204 -0.05 -6.08 -11.29
N THR A 205 0.95 -5.52 -11.98
CA THR A 205 0.89 -5.31 -13.45
C THR A 205 0.87 -6.61 -14.22
N THR A 206 1.65 -7.61 -13.80
CA THR A 206 1.68 -8.95 -14.40
C THR A 206 0.35 -9.66 -14.21
N TYR A 207 -0.23 -9.55 -13.01
CA TYR A 207 -1.50 -10.19 -12.67
C TYR A 207 -2.62 -9.75 -13.63
N VAL A 208 -2.70 -8.48 -14.00
CA VAL A 208 -3.71 -7.98 -14.96
C VAL A 208 -3.65 -8.70 -16.31
N LEU A 209 -2.45 -9.03 -16.80
CA LEU A 209 -2.31 -9.77 -18.06
C LEU A 209 -2.82 -11.22 -17.99
N LEU A 210 -2.83 -11.76 -16.78
CA LEU A 210 -3.22 -13.16 -16.54
C LEU A 210 -4.64 -13.27 -15.97
N GLU A 211 -5.25 -12.17 -15.53
CA GLU A 211 -6.50 -12.16 -14.77
C GLU A 211 -7.62 -12.92 -15.46
N ASN A 212 -7.87 -12.64 -16.74
CA ASN A 212 -8.94 -13.34 -17.49
C ASN A 212 -8.68 -14.84 -17.57
N LYS A 213 -7.45 -15.25 -17.89
CA LYS A 213 -7.08 -16.68 -17.93
C LYS A 213 -7.24 -17.35 -16.57
N ILE A 214 -6.88 -16.66 -15.50
CA ILE A 214 -7.05 -17.16 -14.12
C ILE A 214 -8.54 -17.28 -13.80
N LYS A 215 -9.34 -16.26 -14.10
CA LYS A 215 -10.80 -16.29 -13.88
C LYS A 215 -11.48 -17.39 -14.69
N ASP A 216 -11.14 -17.55 -15.96
CA ASP A 216 -11.68 -18.61 -16.84
C ASP A 216 -11.34 -19.99 -16.28
N TYR A 217 -10.08 -20.19 -15.85
CA TYR A 217 -9.65 -21.43 -15.22
C TYR A 217 -10.40 -21.72 -13.90
N LEU A 218 -10.53 -20.71 -13.02
CA LEU A 218 -11.23 -20.85 -11.75
C LEU A 218 -12.73 -21.10 -11.94
N ASN A 219 -13.37 -20.51 -12.95
CA ASN A 219 -14.77 -20.75 -13.29
C ASN A 219 -15.00 -22.15 -13.86
N ALA A 220 -14.07 -22.62 -14.72
CA ALA A 220 -14.14 -23.96 -15.31
C ALA A 220 -13.88 -25.07 -14.26
N HIS A 221 -13.10 -24.77 -13.22
CA HIS A 221 -12.66 -25.72 -12.20
C HIS A 221 -13.04 -25.21 -10.80
N GLN A 222 -14.31 -25.35 -10.42
CA GLN A 222 -14.85 -24.75 -9.17
C GLN A 222 -14.09 -25.10 -7.89
N ALA A 223 -13.44 -26.28 -7.84
CA ALA A 223 -12.60 -26.67 -6.70
C ALA A 223 -11.21 -25.97 -6.68
N SER A 224 -10.80 -25.30 -7.77
CA SER A 224 -9.44 -24.73 -7.88
C SER A 224 -9.26 -23.45 -7.07
N LEU A 225 -10.31 -22.63 -6.89
CA LEU A 225 -10.22 -21.42 -6.06
C LEU A 225 -9.97 -21.74 -4.58
N PRO A 226 -10.71 -22.67 -3.91
CA PRO A 226 -10.35 -23.14 -2.57
C PRO A 226 -8.94 -23.74 -2.52
N CYS A 227 -8.57 -24.56 -3.50
CA CYS A 227 -7.22 -25.14 -3.55
C CYS A 227 -6.13 -24.07 -3.66
N ALA A 228 -6.29 -23.08 -4.55
CA ALA A 228 -5.33 -21.98 -4.69
C ALA A 228 -5.21 -21.15 -3.40
N SER A 229 -6.33 -20.84 -2.74
CA SER A 229 -6.30 -20.07 -1.50
C SER A 229 -5.68 -20.85 -0.33
N VAL A 230 -6.00 -22.14 -0.19
CA VAL A 230 -5.42 -23.00 0.84
C VAL A 230 -3.93 -23.20 0.58
N SER A 231 -3.52 -23.49 -0.65
CA SER A 231 -2.09 -23.63 -1.01
C SER A 231 -1.31 -22.36 -0.73
N THR A 232 -1.86 -21.19 -1.10
CA THR A 232 -1.24 -19.89 -0.80
C THR A 232 -1.14 -19.66 0.70
N ALA A 233 -2.19 -19.97 1.45
CA ALA A 233 -2.19 -19.84 2.91
C ALA A 233 -1.17 -20.79 3.58
N VAL A 234 -1.08 -22.04 3.13
CA VAL A 234 -0.08 -23.00 3.63
C VAL A 234 1.33 -22.50 3.36
N LEU A 235 1.63 -22.00 2.15
CA LEU A 235 2.92 -21.42 1.84
C LEU A 235 3.25 -20.23 2.75
N ILE A 236 2.29 -19.34 3.02
CA ILE A 236 2.49 -18.23 3.94
C ILE A 236 2.78 -18.75 5.36
N VAL A 237 2.03 -19.75 5.85
CA VAL A 237 2.26 -20.34 7.18
C VAL A 237 3.65 -20.98 7.25
N VAL A 238 4.06 -21.73 6.22
CA VAL A 238 5.42 -22.32 6.16
C VAL A 238 6.48 -21.21 6.20
N CYS A 239 6.31 -20.12 5.45
CA CYS A 239 7.23 -18.98 5.50
C CYS A 239 7.29 -18.33 6.90
N ILE A 240 6.16 -18.29 7.61
CA ILE A 240 6.09 -17.80 8.99
C ILE A 240 6.87 -18.72 9.93
N LEU A 241 6.63 -20.03 9.85
CA LEU A 241 7.27 -21.03 10.73
C LEU A 241 8.77 -21.12 10.51
N THR A 242 9.23 -20.97 9.26
CA THR A 242 10.65 -20.99 8.91
C THR A 242 11.34 -19.62 9.07
N SER A 243 10.59 -18.59 9.52
CA SER A 243 11.08 -17.21 9.60
C SER A 243 11.52 -16.62 8.24
N PHE A 244 11.16 -17.26 7.13
CA PHE A 244 11.44 -16.80 5.78
C PHE A 244 10.33 -15.85 5.29
N ILE A 245 10.32 -14.63 5.80
CA ILE A 245 9.20 -13.67 5.65
C ILE A 245 9.11 -13.08 4.23
N LYS A 246 10.21 -12.99 3.49
CA LYS A 246 10.26 -12.30 2.19
C LYS A 246 9.19 -12.76 1.17
N PRO A 247 8.91 -14.06 0.97
CA PRO A 247 7.86 -14.50 0.04
C PRO A 247 6.44 -14.08 0.45
N ILE A 248 6.17 -13.88 1.75
CA ILE A 248 4.85 -13.49 2.24
C ILE A 248 4.41 -12.15 1.63
N ILE A 249 5.37 -11.25 1.39
CA ILE A 249 5.15 -9.95 0.74
C ILE A 249 4.44 -10.10 -0.61
N TYR A 250 4.75 -11.16 -1.36
CA TYR A 250 4.15 -11.45 -2.68
C TYR A 250 2.89 -12.31 -2.58
N LEU A 251 2.87 -13.25 -1.65
CA LEU A 251 1.76 -14.21 -1.50
C LEU A 251 0.51 -13.57 -0.89
N LEU A 252 0.67 -12.66 0.07
CA LEU A 252 -0.45 -12.03 0.75
C LEU A 252 -1.39 -11.25 -0.19
N PRO A 253 -0.90 -10.39 -1.12
CA PRO A 253 -1.77 -9.75 -2.09
C PRO A 253 -2.55 -10.74 -2.97
N LEU A 254 -1.94 -11.86 -3.39
CA LEU A 254 -2.62 -12.89 -4.17
C LEU A 254 -3.71 -13.60 -3.35
N LEU A 255 -3.45 -13.93 -2.10
CA LEU A 255 -4.47 -14.50 -1.20
C LEU A 255 -5.66 -13.54 -1.03
N ILE A 256 -5.41 -12.23 -0.92
CA ILE A 256 -6.46 -11.22 -0.85
C ILE A 256 -7.28 -11.17 -2.15
N VAL A 257 -6.64 -11.29 -3.32
CA VAL A 257 -7.36 -11.40 -4.60
C VAL A 257 -8.29 -12.61 -4.61
N PHE A 258 -7.80 -13.78 -4.21
CA PHE A 258 -8.60 -14.99 -4.16
C PHE A 258 -9.75 -14.86 -3.13
N ALA A 259 -9.49 -14.23 -1.99
CA ALA A 259 -10.52 -13.94 -1.00
C ALA A 259 -11.62 -13.02 -1.57
N ILE A 260 -11.25 -11.98 -2.31
CA ILE A 260 -12.22 -11.09 -2.96
C ILE A 260 -13.01 -11.84 -4.04
N TYR A 261 -12.37 -12.66 -4.86
CA TYR A 261 -13.07 -13.46 -5.87
C TYR A 261 -14.14 -14.39 -5.26
N ALA A 262 -13.84 -14.99 -4.11
CA ALA A 262 -14.76 -15.89 -3.45
C ALA A 262 -15.86 -15.17 -2.66
N MET A 263 -15.48 -14.17 -1.86
CA MET A 263 -16.36 -13.54 -0.86
C MET A 263 -16.97 -12.21 -1.33
N GLY A 264 -16.39 -11.60 -2.36
CA GLY A 264 -16.73 -10.23 -2.77
C GLY A 264 -16.17 -9.18 -1.81
N THR A 265 -16.81 -8.03 -1.76
CA THR A 265 -16.39 -6.95 -0.86
C THR A 265 -16.82 -7.22 0.57
N TRP A 266 -15.95 -6.90 1.52
CA TRP A 266 -16.32 -6.89 2.93
C TRP A 266 -17.27 -5.71 3.20
N GLN A 267 -18.47 -6.02 3.69
CA GLN A 267 -19.51 -5.01 3.94
C GLN A 267 -19.24 -4.24 5.25
N SER A 268 -18.13 -3.51 5.31
CA SER A 268 -17.79 -2.65 6.44
C SER A 268 -17.70 -1.20 5.98
N ARG A 269 -18.69 -0.38 6.37
CA ARG A 269 -18.72 1.06 6.09
C ARG A 269 -17.51 1.77 6.72
N VAL A 270 -17.10 1.35 7.90
CA VAL A 270 -15.95 1.93 8.63
C VAL A 270 -14.65 1.64 7.86
N LEU A 271 -14.37 0.37 7.50
CA LEU A 271 -13.17 0.03 6.75
C LEU A 271 -13.17 0.67 5.36
N ALA A 272 -14.30 0.76 4.68
CA ALA A 272 -14.41 1.44 3.40
C ALA A 272 -14.14 2.94 3.52
N PHE A 273 -14.63 3.60 4.57
CA PHE A 273 -14.29 4.99 4.89
C PHE A 273 -12.78 5.17 5.12
N LEU A 274 -12.18 4.35 5.99
CA LEU A 274 -10.74 4.36 6.24
C LEU A 274 -9.93 4.08 4.96
N GLY A 275 -10.43 3.22 4.08
CA GLY A 275 -9.83 2.96 2.78
C GLY A 275 -9.84 4.18 1.84
N THR A 276 -10.87 5.04 1.92
CA THR A 276 -10.93 6.29 1.15
C THR A 276 -9.86 7.30 1.56
N ILE A 277 -9.52 7.35 2.84
CA ILE A 277 -8.52 8.25 3.43
C ILE A 277 -7.21 7.54 3.80
N SER A 278 -6.98 6.31 3.28
CA SER A 278 -5.84 5.47 3.66
C SER A 278 -4.48 6.12 3.36
N TYR A 279 -4.41 6.93 2.33
CA TYR A 279 -3.21 7.69 1.99
C TYR A 279 -2.93 8.80 3.00
N GLU A 280 -3.95 9.55 3.38
CA GLU A 280 -3.85 10.60 4.39
C GLU A 280 -3.55 10.01 5.78
N ILE A 281 -4.12 8.83 6.13
CA ILE A 281 -3.76 8.10 7.35
C ILE A 281 -2.27 7.76 7.35
N TYR A 282 -1.75 7.23 6.22
CA TYR A 282 -0.33 6.90 6.11
C TYR A 282 0.58 8.13 6.33
N ILE A 283 0.22 9.29 5.82
CA ILE A 283 1.01 10.51 5.97
C ILE A 283 0.92 11.04 7.41
N MET A 284 -0.30 11.17 7.94
CA MET A 284 -0.52 11.81 9.24
C MET A 284 0.02 10.99 10.41
N GLN A 285 0.02 9.65 10.30
CA GLN A 285 0.62 8.79 11.33
C GLN A 285 2.12 9.03 11.51
N CYS A 286 2.84 9.39 10.44
CA CYS A 286 4.26 9.71 10.52
C CYS A 286 4.54 10.87 11.47
N ILE A 287 3.66 11.89 11.48
CA ILE A 287 3.75 13.05 12.36
C ILE A 287 3.39 12.68 13.78
N TRP A 288 2.15 12.18 13.98
CA TRP A 288 1.59 12.02 15.34
C TRP A 288 2.28 10.93 16.13
N ARG A 289 2.68 9.82 15.49
CA ARG A 289 3.47 8.79 16.13
C ARG A 289 4.76 9.36 16.72
N HIS A 290 5.50 10.13 15.93
CA HIS A 290 6.77 10.72 16.39
C HIS A 290 6.55 11.80 17.45
N THR A 291 5.61 12.71 17.21
CA THR A 291 5.30 13.81 18.14
C THR A 291 4.88 13.30 19.50
N LEU A 292 3.93 12.37 19.57
CA LEU A 292 3.43 11.83 20.84
C LEU A 292 4.49 11.00 21.58
N TYR A 293 5.34 10.26 20.84
CA TYR A 293 6.42 9.50 21.47
C TYR A 293 7.46 10.38 22.13
N VAL A 294 7.82 11.51 21.52
CA VAL A 294 8.85 12.42 22.03
C VAL A 294 8.32 13.31 23.17
N THR A 295 7.03 13.68 23.13
CA THR A 295 6.48 14.70 24.03
C THR A 295 5.72 14.15 25.22
N ALA A 296 5.35 12.87 25.21
CA ALA A 296 4.46 12.31 26.23
C ALA A 296 5.02 11.00 26.81
N ASP A 297 5.32 11.01 28.12
CA ASP A 297 5.59 9.78 28.88
C ASP A 297 4.26 9.15 29.30
N ILE A 298 3.67 8.36 28.38
CA ILE A 298 2.34 7.77 28.56
C ILE A 298 2.39 6.25 28.36
N HIS A 299 1.47 5.54 29.02
CA HIS A 299 1.34 4.10 28.87
C HIS A 299 1.06 3.73 27.39
N TRP A 300 1.64 2.63 26.92
CA TRP A 300 1.57 2.21 25.51
C TRP A 300 0.15 2.15 24.92
N SER A 301 -0.85 1.76 25.71
CA SER A 301 -2.24 1.70 25.23
C SER A 301 -2.83 3.09 24.96
N VAL A 302 -2.52 4.07 25.81
CA VAL A 302 -2.92 5.47 25.62
C VAL A 302 -2.18 6.05 24.40
N TYR A 303 -0.89 5.76 24.28
CA TYR A 303 -0.09 6.15 23.12
C TYR A 303 -0.68 5.61 21.81
N LEU A 304 -1.04 4.31 21.74
CA LEU A 304 -1.66 3.70 20.57
C LEU A 304 -3.01 4.35 20.25
N LEU A 305 -3.91 4.46 21.24
CA LEU A 305 -5.26 4.98 21.04
C LEU A 305 -5.24 6.46 20.65
N SER A 306 -4.41 7.27 21.28
CA SER A 306 -4.26 8.70 20.93
C SER A 306 -3.65 8.87 19.54
N THR A 307 -2.61 8.08 19.19
CA THR A 307 -2.03 8.10 17.84
C THR A 307 -3.07 7.74 16.78
N LEU A 308 -3.86 6.68 16.99
CA LEU A 308 -4.93 6.29 16.06
C LEU A 308 -5.99 7.37 15.92
N ALA A 309 -6.52 7.87 17.04
CA ALA A 309 -7.60 8.85 17.03
C ALA A 309 -7.18 10.15 16.33
N ILE A 310 -6.03 10.73 16.74
CA ILE A 310 -5.53 11.97 16.15
C ILE A 310 -5.16 11.77 14.67
N THR A 311 -4.54 10.64 14.32
CA THR A 311 -4.21 10.32 12.92
C THR A 311 -5.46 10.26 12.05
N ILE A 312 -6.51 9.56 12.48
CA ILE A 312 -7.76 9.42 11.69
C ILE A 312 -8.45 10.78 11.54
N ILE A 313 -8.55 11.56 12.62
CA ILE A 313 -9.19 12.89 12.60
C ILE A 313 -8.44 13.81 11.64
N THR A 314 -7.13 13.92 11.80
CA THR A 314 -6.30 14.83 10.98
C THR A 314 -6.18 14.36 9.54
N ALA A 315 -6.15 13.04 9.28
CA ALA A 315 -6.23 12.48 7.93
C ALA A 315 -7.55 12.82 7.24
N TRP A 316 -8.67 12.72 7.94
CA TRP A 316 -9.97 13.10 7.42
C TRP A 316 -10.05 14.60 7.12
N LEU A 317 -9.58 15.46 8.03
CA LEU A 317 -9.50 16.91 7.81
C LEU A 317 -8.63 17.25 6.59
N LEU A 318 -7.45 16.64 6.49
CA LEU A 318 -6.54 16.81 5.34
C LEU A 318 -7.21 16.39 4.02
N HIS A 319 -7.94 15.26 4.04
CA HIS A 319 -8.71 14.80 2.88
C HIS A 319 -9.75 15.83 2.44
N ILE A 320 -10.51 16.43 3.38
CA ILE A 320 -11.49 17.48 3.10
C ILE A 320 -10.81 18.70 2.48
N VAL A 321 -9.74 19.20 3.09
CA VAL A 321 -8.99 20.36 2.60
C VAL A 321 -8.51 20.11 1.16
N CYS A 322 -7.88 18.97 0.90
CA CYS A 322 -7.40 18.63 -0.44
C CYS A 322 -8.54 18.45 -1.46
N LYS A 323 -9.71 17.98 -1.01
CA LYS A 323 -10.90 17.87 -1.87
C LYS A 323 -11.50 19.23 -2.21
N LEU A 324 -11.55 20.16 -1.26
CA LEU A 324 -12.02 21.52 -1.47
C LEU A 324 -11.10 22.29 -2.44
N TYR A 325 -9.78 22.12 -2.31
CA TYR A 325 -8.81 22.74 -3.21
C TYR A 325 -8.96 22.26 -4.67
N LYS A 326 -9.45 21.04 -4.89
CA LYS A 326 -9.71 20.48 -6.24
C LYS A 326 -10.98 21.01 -6.91
N LYS A 327 -11.86 21.73 -6.20
CA LYS A 327 -13.01 22.47 -6.75
C LYS A 327 -12.66 23.96 -6.79
N PRO A 328 -12.81 24.74 -7.90
CA PRO A 328 -13.56 24.57 -9.12
C PRO A 328 -12.77 24.89 -10.39
N GLY A 329 -12.87 24.11 -11.41
CA GLY A 329 -12.38 24.52 -12.75
C GLY A 329 -12.28 23.44 -13.82
N HIS A 330 -12.31 22.16 -13.50
CA HIS A 330 -12.07 21.11 -14.50
C HIS A 330 -13.23 20.12 -14.77
N GLU A 331 -14.44 20.44 -14.32
CA GLU A 331 -15.65 19.68 -14.73
C GLU A 331 -16.46 20.38 -15.85
N LYS A 332 -15.80 21.05 -16.77
CA LYS A 332 -16.42 21.43 -18.04
C LYS A 332 -15.56 20.95 -19.19
N LYS A 333 -15.80 19.72 -19.62
CA LYS A 333 -15.84 19.20 -20.99
C LYS A 333 -15.86 17.67 -20.96
N LYS A 334 -17.03 17.11 -20.67
CA LYS A 334 -17.44 15.86 -21.28
C LYS A 334 -17.95 16.21 -22.68
N TYR A 335 -17.20 15.83 -23.68
CA TYR A 335 -17.71 15.47 -24.98
C TYR A 335 -17.01 14.18 -25.41
#